data_67295d56aacccb3a735bb2858a5d14e2
#
_entry.id   67295d56aacccb3a735bb2858a5d14e2
#
_cell.length_a   1.000
_cell.length_b   1.000
_cell.length_c   1.000
_cell.angle_alpha   90.00
_cell.angle_beta   90.00
_cell.angle_gamma   90.00
#
_symmetry.space_group_name_H-M   'P 1'
#
loop_
_entity.id
_entity.type
_entity.pdbx_description
1 polymer ?
#
loop_
_entity_poly.entity_id
_entity_poly.type
_entity_poly.pdbx_seq_one_letter_code
_entity_poly.pdbx_strand_id
1 'polypeptide(L)'
;MPFIDSFCGKICDECEEKNNKQCGGCMASNGSSSLEACEIAECAKAKGKRFCGECEHIPCDIITRYAYDQERGDNGARIIRCKEQKARLVQEARVGVNPVSFCGHHCDFCFYAEWCGGCRSSYNCCSFATLFDGSTCPNVRCANGKNLKGCYECADLYDCDKGYYGRVNEYIAKATALFIKKHGEDCYTMTLKRAIEAGEDYPKTFDASGSVASALAILEGYIQP
;
A
#
# COMPACT_ATOMS: atom_id res chain seq x y z
N MET A 1 -7.19 -6.34 18.89
CA MET A 1 -5.79 -6.29 19.34
C MET A 1 -5.49 -4.91 19.89
N PRO A 2 -4.68 -4.79 20.96
CA PRO A 2 -4.30 -3.49 21.51
C PRO A 2 -3.55 -2.65 20.47
N PHE A 3 -3.72 -1.35 20.52
CA PHE A 3 -2.99 -0.43 19.67
C PHE A 3 -1.53 -0.39 20.13
N ILE A 4 -0.58 -0.40 19.17
CA ILE A 4 0.83 -0.27 19.50
C ILE A 4 1.14 1.19 19.84
N ASP A 5 1.62 1.42 21.04
CA ASP A 5 2.03 2.72 21.58
C ASP A 5 3.56 2.85 21.70
N SER A 6 4.28 2.09 20.87
CA SER A 6 5.74 2.10 20.81
C SER A 6 6.28 2.12 19.40
N PHE A 7 7.52 2.60 19.20
CA PHE A 7 8.18 2.54 17.90
C PHE A 7 8.48 1.12 17.42
N CYS A 8 8.70 0.18 18.33
CA CYS A 8 9.18 -1.18 18.03
C CYS A 8 8.09 -2.25 18.02
N GLY A 9 6.83 -1.93 18.31
CA GLY A 9 5.75 -2.92 18.41
C GLY A 9 5.65 -3.65 19.76
N LYS A 10 6.41 -3.23 20.77
CA LYS A 10 6.20 -3.69 22.15
C LYS A 10 4.95 -3.00 22.71
N ILE A 11 4.10 -3.74 23.41
CA ILE A 11 2.92 -3.16 24.07
C ILE A 11 3.38 -2.56 25.38
N CYS A 12 3.28 -1.24 25.50
CA CYS A 12 3.78 -0.52 26.68
C CYS A 12 3.03 -0.89 27.96
N ASP A 13 1.74 -1.18 27.88
CA ASP A 13 0.94 -1.56 29.04
C ASP A 13 1.31 -2.95 29.60
N GLU A 14 1.94 -3.80 28.80
CA GLU A 14 2.48 -5.11 29.20
C GLU A 14 3.98 -5.03 29.56
N CYS A 15 4.58 -3.83 29.52
CA CYS A 15 6.01 -3.66 29.75
C CYS A 15 6.32 -3.46 31.24
N GLU A 16 7.16 -4.31 31.79
CA GLU A 16 7.58 -4.24 33.20
C GLU A 16 8.24 -2.91 33.55
N GLU A 17 9.06 -2.34 32.66
CA GLU A 17 9.73 -1.05 32.88
C GLU A 17 8.73 0.10 32.99
N LYS A 18 7.63 0.07 32.21
CA LYS A 18 6.54 1.05 32.35
C LYS A 18 5.75 0.83 33.62
N ASN A 19 5.43 -0.42 33.94
CA ASN A 19 4.65 -0.78 35.13
C ASN A 19 5.40 -0.45 36.44
N ASN A 20 6.72 -0.57 36.43
CA ASN A 20 7.59 -0.19 37.55
C ASN A 20 7.89 1.32 37.57
N LYS A 21 7.23 2.15 36.76
CA LYS A 21 7.44 3.61 36.65
C LYS A 21 8.85 4.02 36.27
N GLN A 22 9.65 3.12 35.71
CA GLN A 22 10.99 3.39 35.22
C GLN A 22 11.01 3.95 33.80
N CYS A 23 9.88 3.86 33.08
CA CYS A 23 9.73 4.37 31.73
C CYS A 23 8.38 5.11 31.59
N GLY A 24 8.41 6.32 31.01
CA GLY A 24 7.22 7.12 30.73
C GLY A 24 6.38 6.63 29.54
N GLY A 25 6.80 5.56 28.89
CA GLY A 25 6.20 5.06 27.65
C GLY A 25 6.91 5.61 26.41
N CYS A 26 7.10 4.77 25.42
CA CYS A 26 7.93 5.02 24.25
C CYS A 26 7.53 6.28 23.46
N MET A 27 6.24 6.50 23.27
CA MET A 27 5.74 7.68 22.54
C MET A 27 5.78 8.95 23.40
N ALA A 28 5.46 8.85 24.69
CA ALA A 28 5.48 10.01 25.61
C ALA A 28 6.91 10.46 25.92
N SER A 29 7.86 9.54 26.06
CA SER A 29 9.26 9.83 26.31
C SER A 29 10.08 10.06 25.05
N ASN A 30 9.41 10.12 23.91
CA ASN A 30 10.05 10.29 22.62
C ASN A 30 11.13 9.22 22.30
N GLY A 31 10.93 8.00 22.79
CA GLY A 31 11.85 6.87 22.63
C GLY A 31 12.99 6.81 23.62
N SER A 32 13.01 7.71 24.63
CA SER A 32 13.97 7.61 25.72
C SER A 32 13.40 6.71 26.81
N SER A 33 14.03 5.57 27.07
CA SER A 33 13.88 4.87 28.34
C SER A 33 14.67 5.64 29.41
N SER A 34 14.43 5.38 30.68
CA SER A 34 15.10 6.06 31.80
C SER A 34 16.62 5.93 31.80
N LEU A 35 17.20 5.15 30.92
CA LEU A 35 18.59 4.75 30.96
C LEU A 35 19.40 5.12 29.68
N GLU A 36 18.81 5.08 28.49
CA GLU A 36 19.53 5.39 27.23
C GLU A 36 18.56 5.70 26.08
N ALA A 37 19.08 6.40 25.04
CA ALA A 37 18.34 6.63 23.81
C ALA A 37 18.02 5.30 23.11
N CYS A 38 16.77 5.11 22.71
CA CYS A 38 16.35 3.89 22.04
C CYS A 38 16.74 3.91 20.56
N GLU A 39 17.66 3.04 20.16
CA GLU A 39 18.14 2.91 18.78
C GLU A 39 16.98 2.73 17.76
N ILE A 40 15.94 1.97 18.12
CA ILE A 40 14.76 1.78 17.26
C ILE A 40 14.00 3.08 17.08
N ALA A 41 13.79 3.83 18.15
CA ALA A 41 13.09 5.11 18.09
C ALA A 41 13.87 6.14 17.28
N GLU A 42 15.19 6.21 17.48
CA GLU A 42 16.06 7.10 16.69
C GLU A 42 16.03 6.74 15.20
N CYS A 43 16.13 5.45 14.86
CA CYS A 43 16.05 4.99 13.49
C CYS A 43 14.69 5.33 12.85
N ALA A 44 13.58 5.08 13.54
CA ALA A 44 12.24 5.38 13.05
C ALA A 44 12.07 6.89 12.80
N LYS A 45 12.50 7.73 13.73
CA LYS A 45 12.45 9.19 13.62
C LYS A 45 13.32 9.72 12.48
N ALA A 46 14.56 9.23 12.36
CA ALA A 46 15.46 9.62 11.29
C ALA A 46 14.89 9.32 9.90
N LYS A 47 14.05 8.27 9.80
CA LYS A 47 13.34 7.89 8.58
C LYS A 47 11.93 8.53 8.45
N GLY A 48 11.53 9.40 9.38
CA GLY A 48 10.20 10.01 9.38
C GLY A 48 9.05 9.02 9.56
N LYS A 49 9.30 7.86 10.22
CA LYS A 49 8.29 6.81 10.45
C LYS A 49 7.69 6.95 11.84
N ARG A 50 6.38 6.76 11.96
CA ARG A 50 5.68 6.77 13.27
C ARG A 50 6.06 5.56 14.13
N PHE A 51 6.31 4.41 13.48
CA PHE A 51 6.75 3.16 14.10
C PHE A 51 7.38 2.25 13.04
N CYS A 52 8.04 1.17 13.47
CA CYS A 52 8.77 0.27 12.56
C CYS A 52 7.89 -0.40 11.49
N GLY A 53 6.60 -0.61 11.76
CA GLY A 53 5.69 -1.19 10.77
C GLY A 53 5.53 -0.37 9.50
N GLU A 54 5.83 0.93 9.53
CA GLU A 54 5.80 1.80 8.35
C GLU A 54 7.09 1.76 7.53
N CYS A 55 8.13 1.11 8.06
CA CYS A 55 9.41 1.01 7.36
C CYS A 55 9.34 -0.08 6.29
N GLU A 56 9.83 0.22 5.09
CA GLU A 56 9.95 -0.72 3.98
C GLU A 56 10.93 -1.87 4.25
N HIS A 57 11.85 -1.70 5.21
CA HIS A 57 12.87 -2.68 5.58
C HIS A 57 12.48 -3.56 6.78
N ILE A 58 11.20 -3.60 7.18
CA ILE A 58 10.78 -4.47 8.29
C ILE A 58 10.60 -5.93 7.83
N PRO A 59 11.22 -6.95 8.52
CA PRO A 59 12.15 -6.80 9.64
C PRO A 59 13.56 -6.39 9.19
N CYS A 60 14.18 -5.45 9.88
CA CYS A 60 15.58 -5.10 9.71
C CYS A 60 16.41 -5.66 10.88
N ASP A 61 17.75 -5.61 10.77
CA ASP A 61 18.66 -6.15 11.78
C ASP A 61 18.43 -5.53 13.17
N ILE A 62 18.11 -4.23 13.22
CA ILE A 62 17.87 -3.55 14.49
C ILE A 62 16.66 -4.17 15.20
N ILE A 63 15.48 -4.17 14.59
CA ILE A 63 14.28 -4.70 15.24
C ILE A 63 14.38 -6.21 15.49
N THR A 64 15.07 -6.96 14.63
CA THR A 64 15.30 -8.39 14.79
C THR A 64 16.13 -8.68 16.03
N ARG A 65 17.23 -7.95 16.24
CA ARG A 65 18.06 -8.08 17.44
C ARG A 65 17.26 -7.87 18.72
N TYR A 66 16.41 -6.81 18.77
CA TYR A 66 15.57 -6.55 19.93
C TYR A 66 14.42 -7.54 20.09
N ALA A 67 13.90 -8.09 18.99
CA ALA A 67 12.80 -9.05 19.04
C ALA A 67 13.24 -10.43 19.57
N TYR A 68 14.49 -10.81 19.29
CA TYR A 68 15.06 -12.10 19.65
C TYR A 68 16.16 -11.98 20.72
N ASP A 69 16.23 -10.85 21.43
CA ASP A 69 17.09 -10.72 22.61
C ASP A 69 16.75 -11.78 23.65
N GLN A 70 17.76 -12.37 24.29
CA GLN A 70 17.58 -13.51 25.20
C GLN A 70 16.85 -13.13 26.50
N GLU A 71 17.02 -11.90 26.96
CA GLU A 71 16.48 -11.44 28.25
C GLU A 71 15.19 -10.61 28.07
N ARG A 72 15.14 -9.76 27.03
CA ARG A 72 14.10 -8.75 26.82
C ARG A 72 13.33 -8.92 25.52
N GLY A 73 13.64 -9.96 24.75
CA GLY A 73 12.97 -10.28 23.50
C GLY A 73 11.54 -10.80 23.73
N ASP A 74 10.82 -10.92 22.62
CA ASP A 74 9.45 -11.46 22.61
C ASP A 74 9.25 -12.48 21.49
N ASN A 75 10.33 -13.16 21.09
CA ASN A 75 10.36 -14.17 20.05
C ASN A 75 9.73 -13.70 18.71
N GLY A 76 9.96 -12.45 18.35
CA GLY A 76 9.46 -11.87 17.10
C GLY A 76 8.05 -11.29 17.18
N ALA A 77 7.35 -11.41 18.28
CA ALA A 77 5.96 -10.96 18.42
C ALA A 77 5.80 -9.46 18.09
N ARG A 78 6.75 -8.61 18.47
CA ARG A 78 6.75 -7.18 18.12
C ARG A 78 6.79 -6.91 16.61
N ILE A 79 7.50 -7.74 15.85
CA ILE A 79 7.58 -7.63 14.40
C ILE A 79 6.22 -7.94 13.78
N ILE A 80 5.57 -9.00 14.25
CA ILE A 80 4.23 -9.41 13.80
C ILE A 80 3.24 -8.28 14.11
N ARG A 81 3.21 -7.77 15.33
CA ARG A 81 2.34 -6.66 15.75
C ARG A 81 2.55 -5.41 14.91
N CYS A 82 3.79 -5.07 14.59
CA CYS A 82 4.09 -3.95 13.69
C CYS A 82 3.46 -4.12 12.31
N LYS A 83 3.56 -5.32 11.72
CA LYS A 83 2.97 -5.62 10.41
C LYS A 83 1.44 -5.58 10.45
N GLU A 84 0.83 -6.17 11.46
CA GLU A 84 -0.63 -6.17 11.66
C GLU A 84 -1.19 -4.76 11.87
N GLN A 85 -0.53 -3.95 12.69
CA GLN A 85 -0.94 -2.55 12.87
C GLN A 85 -0.81 -1.75 11.57
N LYS A 86 0.27 -1.96 10.80
CA LYS A 86 0.41 -1.34 9.48
C LYS A 86 -0.75 -1.73 8.57
N ALA A 87 -1.08 -3.03 8.49
CA ALA A 87 -2.18 -3.51 7.67
C ALA A 87 -3.51 -2.84 8.07
N ARG A 88 -3.81 -2.77 9.37
CA ARG A 88 -5.00 -2.08 9.87
C ARG A 88 -5.04 -0.60 9.49
N LEU A 89 -3.95 0.14 9.71
CA LEU A 89 -3.87 1.56 9.37
C LEU A 89 -4.03 1.81 7.86
N VAL A 90 -3.51 0.91 7.05
CA VAL A 90 -3.68 0.94 5.59
C VAL A 90 -5.14 0.76 5.21
N GLN A 91 -5.86 -0.18 5.83
CA GLN A 91 -7.28 -0.38 5.59
C GLN A 91 -8.12 0.82 6.04
N GLU A 92 -7.84 1.35 7.23
CA GLU A 92 -8.50 2.56 7.74
C GLU A 92 -8.30 3.75 6.80
N ALA A 93 -7.09 3.94 6.27
CA ALA A 93 -6.76 5.02 5.35
C ALA A 93 -7.46 4.91 3.98
N ARG A 94 -8.00 3.73 3.64
CA ARG A 94 -8.74 3.47 2.39
C ARG A 94 -10.24 3.73 2.50
N VAL A 95 -10.77 3.84 3.72
CA VAL A 95 -12.20 4.08 3.93
C VAL A 95 -12.62 5.39 3.27
N GLY A 96 -13.60 5.33 2.37
CA GLY A 96 -14.11 6.47 1.63
C GLY A 96 -13.19 7.02 0.52
N VAL A 97 -12.07 6.35 0.24
CA VAL A 97 -11.17 6.71 -0.86
C VAL A 97 -11.62 6.01 -2.13
N ASN A 98 -11.60 6.72 -3.26
CA ASN A 98 -11.89 6.12 -4.56
C ASN A 98 -10.97 4.92 -4.84
N PRO A 99 -11.50 3.71 -5.03
CA PRO A 99 -10.70 2.51 -5.26
C PRO A 99 -10.07 2.45 -6.65
N VAL A 100 -10.52 3.26 -7.60
CA VAL A 100 -9.91 3.36 -8.92
C VAL A 100 -8.62 4.16 -8.82
N SER A 101 -7.49 3.52 -9.07
CA SER A 101 -6.16 4.14 -9.00
C SER A 101 -5.92 5.15 -10.13
N PHE A 102 -4.86 5.96 -10.02
CA PHE A 102 -4.49 6.89 -11.09
C PHE A 102 -4.23 6.20 -12.45
N CYS A 103 -3.68 4.99 -12.45
CA CYS A 103 -3.40 4.25 -13.68
C CYS A 103 -4.57 3.39 -14.19
N GLY A 104 -5.70 3.36 -13.48
CA GLY A 104 -6.89 2.60 -13.85
C GLY A 104 -7.07 1.27 -13.10
N HIS A 105 -6.07 0.76 -12.38
CA HIS A 105 -6.25 -0.42 -11.54
C HIS A 105 -7.33 -0.20 -10.47
N HIS A 106 -8.08 -1.27 -10.14
CA HIS A 106 -9.06 -1.23 -9.06
C HIS A 106 -8.46 -1.82 -7.78
N CYS A 107 -8.27 -0.98 -6.76
CA CYS A 107 -7.58 -1.36 -5.53
C CYS A 107 -8.30 -2.45 -4.72
N ASP A 108 -9.64 -2.49 -4.72
CA ASP A 108 -10.41 -3.44 -3.92
C ASP A 108 -10.37 -4.87 -4.48
N PHE A 109 -10.12 -5.01 -5.77
CA PHE A 109 -9.96 -6.32 -6.42
C PHE A 109 -8.49 -6.72 -6.60
N CYS A 110 -7.55 -5.86 -6.18
CA CYS A 110 -6.13 -6.14 -6.30
C CYS A 110 -5.71 -7.19 -5.26
N PHE A 111 -4.84 -8.12 -5.65
CA PHE A 111 -4.31 -9.14 -4.73
C PHE A 111 -3.46 -8.56 -3.58
N TYR A 112 -3.03 -7.30 -3.68
CA TYR A 112 -2.41 -6.56 -2.58
C TYR A 112 -3.41 -5.77 -1.73
N ALA A 113 -4.72 -5.91 -1.95
CA ALA A 113 -5.74 -5.09 -1.29
C ALA A 113 -5.61 -5.01 0.23
N GLU A 114 -5.25 -6.12 0.87
CA GLU A 114 -5.10 -6.19 2.33
C GLU A 114 -3.89 -5.42 2.89
N TRP A 115 -2.84 -5.25 2.09
CA TRP A 115 -1.54 -4.74 2.54
C TRP A 115 -1.16 -3.40 1.91
N CYS A 116 -1.89 -2.97 0.90
CA CYS A 116 -1.57 -1.80 0.11
C CYS A 116 -2.46 -0.61 0.46
N GLY A 117 -1.84 0.53 0.80
CA GLY A 117 -2.57 1.79 1.06
C GLY A 117 -3.21 2.40 -0.18
N GLY A 118 -2.84 1.93 -1.37
CA GLY A 118 -3.29 2.55 -2.61
C GLY A 118 -2.67 3.93 -2.86
N CYS A 119 -2.73 4.38 -4.10
CA CYS A 119 -2.10 5.64 -4.49
C CYS A 119 -2.93 6.89 -4.14
N ARG A 120 -4.18 6.72 -3.70
CA ARG A 120 -5.09 7.83 -3.36
C ARG A 120 -5.30 8.02 -1.87
N SER A 121 -4.90 7.07 -1.04
CA SER A 121 -5.01 7.19 0.42
C SER A 121 -3.97 8.16 0.99
N SER A 122 -4.09 8.49 2.28
CA SER A 122 -3.11 9.29 3.00
C SER A 122 -1.71 8.64 3.05
N TYR A 123 -1.61 7.33 2.85
CA TYR A 123 -0.33 6.63 2.68
C TYR A 123 0.33 6.92 1.33
N ASN A 124 -0.46 7.36 0.32
CA ASN A 124 0.01 7.70 -1.03
C ASN A 124 1.06 6.71 -1.57
N CYS A 125 0.84 5.44 -1.31
CA CYS A 125 1.77 4.38 -1.71
C CYS A 125 1.00 3.23 -2.37
N CYS A 126 1.28 3.02 -3.63
CA CYS A 126 0.95 1.77 -4.31
C CYS A 126 2.10 0.79 -4.06
N SER A 127 1.80 -0.46 -3.66
CA SER A 127 2.83 -1.49 -3.44
C SER A 127 3.67 -1.74 -4.69
N PHE A 128 3.11 -1.50 -5.86
CA PHE A 128 3.84 -1.59 -7.12
C PHE A 128 4.81 -0.41 -7.40
N ALA A 129 4.74 0.67 -6.63
CA ALA A 129 5.66 1.80 -6.83
C ALA A 129 7.13 1.40 -6.65
N THR A 130 7.40 0.34 -5.88
CA THR A 130 8.74 -0.23 -5.71
C THR A 130 9.35 -0.84 -6.98
N LEU A 131 8.53 -1.08 -8.02
CA LEU A 131 9.01 -1.54 -9.34
C LEU A 131 9.66 -0.43 -10.17
N PHE A 132 9.60 0.81 -9.70
CA PHE A 132 10.17 1.98 -10.36
C PHE A 132 11.23 2.63 -9.48
N ASP A 133 12.21 3.23 -10.10
CA ASP A 133 13.22 4.01 -9.39
C ASP A 133 12.57 5.24 -8.74
N GLY A 134 12.48 5.23 -7.44
CA GLY A 134 11.94 6.34 -6.66
C GLY A 134 10.75 5.97 -5.77
N SER A 135 10.37 6.90 -4.90
CA SER A 135 9.31 6.71 -3.88
C SER A 135 7.88 6.86 -4.41
N THR A 136 7.72 7.34 -5.64
CA THR A 136 6.42 7.68 -6.20
C THR A 136 6.23 7.06 -7.58
N CYS A 137 5.11 6.37 -7.79
CA CYS A 137 4.74 5.80 -9.07
C CYS A 137 4.73 6.86 -10.19
N PRO A 138 5.38 6.60 -11.35
CA PRO A 138 5.42 7.54 -12.48
C PRO A 138 4.04 7.96 -12.99
N ASN A 139 3.04 7.06 -12.97
CA ASN A 139 1.66 7.39 -13.35
C ASN A 139 1.04 8.40 -12.40
N VAL A 140 1.20 8.22 -11.08
CA VAL A 140 0.73 9.17 -10.05
C VAL A 140 1.38 10.53 -10.23
N ARG A 141 2.72 10.56 -10.35
CA ARG A 141 3.48 11.80 -10.53
C ARG A 141 3.06 12.55 -11.79
N CYS A 142 2.88 11.83 -12.90
CA CYS A 142 2.45 12.43 -14.17
C CYS A 142 1.02 12.98 -14.09
N ALA A 143 0.07 12.21 -13.54
CA ALA A 143 -1.33 12.64 -13.41
C ALA A 143 -1.46 13.86 -12.52
N ASN A 144 -0.79 13.87 -11.35
CA ASN A 144 -0.76 15.01 -10.44
C ASN A 144 -0.12 16.25 -11.09
N GLY A 145 0.99 16.08 -11.82
CA GLY A 145 1.65 17.17 -12.54
C GLY A 145 0.79 17.79 -13.66
N LYS A 146 -0.16 17.02 -14.19
CA LYS A 146 -1.15 17.49 -15.18
C LYS A 146 -2.51 17.90 -14.54
N ASN A 147 -2.63 17.83 -13.22
CA ASN A 147 -3.87 18.08 -12.47
C ASN A 147 -5.06 17.22 -12.96
N LEU A 148 -4.82 15.94 -13.22
CA LEU A 148 -5.82 14.97 -13.67
C LEU A 148 -6.29 14.11 -12.51
N LYS A 149 -7.58 13.72 -12.51
CA LYS A 149 -8.11 12.73 -11.54
C LYS A 149 -7.51 11.35 -11.75
N GLY A 150 -7.08 11.02 -12.97
CA GLY A 150 -6.40 9.80 -13.32
C GLY A 150 -5.88 9.84 -14.75
N CYS A 151 -5.07 8.87 -15.12
CA CYS A 151 -4.52 8.77 -16.47
C CYS A 151 -5.62 8.65 -17.55
N TYR A 152 -6.80 8.17 -17.17
CA TYR A 152 -7.97 8.06 -18.07
C TYR A 152 -8.50 9.43 -18.55
N GLU A 153 -8.18 10.54 -17.89
CA GLU A 153 -8.50 11.89 -18.37
C GLU A 153 -7.45 12.43 -19.36
N CYS A 154 -6.28 11.80 -19.44
CA CYS A 154 -5.19 12.30 -20.27
C CYS A 154 -5.51 12.23 -21.76
N ALA A 155 -5.20 13.30 -22.51
CA ALA A 155 -5.34 13.33 -23.94
C ALA A 155 -4.39 12.32 -24.61
N ASP A 156 -3.18 12.17 -24.07
CA ASP A 156 -2.10 11.34 -24.62
C ASP A 156 -2.21 9.87 -24.19
N LEU A 157 -3.35 9.43 -23.61
CA LEU A 157 -3.46 8.08 -23.03
C LEU A 157 -3.18 6.96 -24.02
N TYR A 158 -3.63 7.11 -25.29
CA TYR A 158 -3.50 6.08 -26.32
C TYR A 158 -2.04 5.74 -26.62
N ASP A 159 -1.17 6.74 -26.67
CA ASP A 159 0.25 6.59 -27.00
C ASP A 159 1.16 6.56 -25.77
N CYS A 160 0.57 6.60 -24.55
CA CYS A 160 1.33 6.67 -23.32
C CYS A 160 2.00 5.33 -22.98
N ASP A 161 3.31 5.40 -22.72
CA ASP A 161 4.15 4.28 -22.26
C ASP A 161 4.75 4.49 -20.86
N LYS A 162 4.30 5.51 -20.12
CA LYS A 162 4.84 5.86 -18.81
C LYS A 162 4.44 4.86 -17.73
N GLY A 163 5.40 4.54 -16.85
CA GLY A 163 5.18 3.71 -15.69
C GLY A 163 4.60 2.34 -16.06
N TYR A 164 3.40 2.04 -15.56
CA TYR A 164 2.73 0.77 -15.85
C TYR A 164 2.45 0.52 -17.33
N TYR A 165 2.20 1.57 -18.11
CA TYR A 165 1.80 1.42 -19.50
C TYR A 165 2.95 1.02 -20.43
N GLY A 166 4.20 1.19 -19.99
CA GLY A 166 5.40 0.76 -20.71
C GLY A 166 5.90 -0.63 -20.28
N ARG A 167 5.25 -1.30 -19.34
CA ARG A 167 5.70 -2.62 -18.87
C ARG A 167 5.20 -3.73 -19.78
N VAL A 168 6.09 -4.68 -20.04
CA VAL A 168 5.76 -5.87 -20.83
C VAL A 168 4.82 -6.78 -20.02
N ASN A 169 3.79 -7.31 -20.68
CA ASN A 169 2.80 -8.22 -20.10
C ASN A 169 1.97 -7.64 -18.94
N GLU A 170 1.84 -6.32 -18.88
CA GLU A 170 0.98 -5.63 -17.90
C GLU A 170 -0.03 -4.75 -18.64
N TYR A 171 -0.98 -5.40 -19.33
CA TYR A 171 -1.91 -4.73 -20.25
C TYR A 171 -3.13 -4.13 -19.55
N ILE A 172 -3.53 -4.71 -18.39
CA ILE A 172 -4.76 -4.34 -17.71
C ILE A 172 -4.81 -2.86 -17.32
N ALA A 173 -3.72 -2.30 -16.79
CA ALA A 173 -3.72 -0.91 -16.33
C ALA A 173 -4.07 0.08 -17.44
N LYS A 174 -3.53 -0.11 -18.64
CA LYS A 174 -3.85 0.73 -19.80
C LYS A 174 -5.24 0.43 -20.36
N ALA A 175 -5.63 -0.84 -20.43
CA ALA A 175 -6.96 -1.26 -20.88
C ALA A 175 -8.06 -0.68 -19.99
N THR A 176 -7.90 -0.73 -18.67
CA THR A 176 -8.86 -0.14 -17.72
C THR A 176 -8.92 1.36 -17.81
N ALA A 177 -7.79 2.04 -17.97
CA ALA A 177 -7.80 3.48 -18.18
C ALA A 177 -8.51 3.89 -19.48
N LEU A 178 -8.34 3.14 -20.57
CA LEU A 178 -9.07 3.34 -21.82
C LEU A 178 -10.56 3.05 -21.67
N PHE A 179 -10.91 1.98 -20.94
CA PHE A 179 -12.29 1.65 -20.62
C PHE A 179 -12.97 2.78 -19.83
N ILE A 180 -12.31 3.28 -18.77
CA ILE A 180 -12.84 4.39 -17.95
C ILE A 180 -13.00 5.65 -18.79
N LYS A 181 -12.02 5.97 -19.65
CA LYS A 181 -12.11 7.12 -20.57
C LYS A 181 -13.35 7.05 -21.47
N LYS A 182 -13.74 5.85 -21.89
CA LYS A 182 -14.87 5.61 -22.81
C LYS A 182 -16.20 5.51 -22.09
N HIS A 183 -16.24 4.85 -20.92
CA HIS A 183 -17.47 4.41 -20.26
C HIS A 183 -17.67 4.99 -18.85
N GLY A 184 -16.66 5.64 -18.27
CA GLY A 184 -16.68 6.19 -16.91
C GLY A 184 -16.30 5.18 -15.81
N GLU A 185 -15.99 5.71 -14.62
CA GLU A 185 -15.51 4.92 -13.48
C GLU A 185 -16.58 3.98 -12.91
N ASP A 186 -17.85 4.45 -12.83
CA ASP A 186 -18.95 3.65 -12.29
C ASP A 186 -19.23 2.43 -13.17
N CYS A 187 -19.27 2.63 -14.49
CA CYS A 187 -19.43 1.54 -15.45
C CYS A 187 -18.25 0.55 -15.33
N TYR A 188 -17.02 1.04 -15.21
CA TYR A 188 -15.85 0.19 -15.02
C TYR A 188 -15.96 -0.66 -13.76
N THR A 189 -16.27 -0.07 -12.61
CA THR A 189 -16.36 -0.79 -11.34
C THR A 189 -17.41 -1.91 -11.40
N MET A 190 -18.57 -1.61 -11.95
CA MET A 190 -19.64 -2.62 -12.12
C MET A 190 -19.22 -3.73 -13.10
N THR A 191 -18.63 -3.37 -14.22
CA THR A 191 -18.19 -4.30 -15.26
C THR A 191 -17.10 -5.22 -14.74
N LEU A 192 -16.08 -4.68 -14.05
CA LEU A 192 -15.02 -5.49 -13.46
C LEU A 192 -15.55 -6.45 -12.40
N LYS A 193 -16.47 -6.00 -11.56
CA LYS A 193 -17.12 -6.88 -10.57
C LYS A 193 -17.81 -8.08 -11.24
N ARG A 194 -18.55 -7.85 -12.31
CA ARG A 194 -19.21 -8.92 -13.08
C ARG A 194 -18.20 -9.89 -13.71
N ALA A 195 -17.11 -9.37 -14.27
CA ALA A 195 -16.06 -10.20 -14.83
C ALA A 195 -15.47 -11.15 -13.76
N ILE A 196 -15.17 -10.62 -12.57
CA ILE A 196 -14.66 -11.41 -11.44
C ILE A 196 -15.71 -12.44 -10.97
N GLU A 197 -16.97 -12.06 -10.84
CA GLU A 197 -18.07 -12.96 -10.47
C GLU A 197 -18.29 -14.07 -11.52
N ALA A 198 -17.96 -13.81 -12.77
CA ALA A 198 -17.99 -14.80 -13.86
C ALA A 198 -16.74 -15.70 -13.89
N GLY A 199 -15.74 -15.45 -13.02
CA GLY A 199 -14.57 -16.30 -12.88
C GLY A 199 -13.25 -15.73 -13.44
N GLU A 200 -13.25 -14.48 -13.89
CA GLU A 200 -12.00 -13.84 -14.33
C GLU A 200 -11.07 -13.56 -13.16
N ASP A 201 -9.81 -13.97 -13.25
CA ASP A 201 -8.77 -13.72 -12.25
C ASP A 201 -8.13 -12.34 -12.48
N TYR A 202 -8.55 -11.35 -11.74
CA TYR A 202 -7.99 -9.99 -11.83
C TYR A 202 -6.67 -9.86 -11.03
N PRO A 203 -5.58 -9.33 -11.63
CA PRO A 203 -5.44 -8.82 -13.01
C PRO A 203 -4.99 -9.87 -14.03
N LYS A 204 -4.72 -11.12 -13.62
CA LYS A 204 -3.98 -12.12 -14.41
C LYS A 204 -4.64 -12.47 -15.73
N THR A 205 -5.96 -12.71 -15.78
CA THR A 205 -6.65 -13.03 -17.05
C THR A 205 -6.42 -11.94 -18.09
N PHE A 206 -6.50 -10.69 -17.65
CA PHE A 206 -6.34 -9.52 -18.53
C PHE A 206 -4.90 -9.34 -19.00
N ASP A 207 -3.93 -9.54 -18.12
CA ASP A 207 -2.51 -9.44 -18.49
C ASP A 207 -2.08 -10.62 -19.37
N ALA A 208 -2.66 -11.81 -19.18
CA ALA A 208 -2.43 -12.97 -20.04
C ALA A 208 -3.05 -12.85 -21.44
N SER A 209 -3.90 -11.85 -21.68
CA SER A 209 -4.59 -11.66 -22.97
C SER A 209 -3.67 -11.24 -24.15
N GLY A 210 -2.43 -10.89 -23.86
CA GLY A 210 -1.38 -10.61 -24.84
C GLY A 210 -1.37 -9.20 -25.41
N SER A 211 -2.39 -8.38 -25.18
CA SER A 211 -2.42 -6.99 -25.62
C SER A 211 -3.42 -6.13 -24.85
N VAL A 212 -3.21 -4.80 -24.87
CA VAL A 212 -4.17 -3.82 -24.32
C VAL A 212 -5.54 -3.94 -25.01
N ALA A 213 -5.57 -4.17 -26.31
CA ALA A 213 -6.81 -4.31 -27.08
C ALA A 213 -7.59 -5.58 -26.65
N SER A 214 -6.89 -6.69 -26.45
CA SER A 214 -7.52 -7.94 -25.98
C SER A 214 -8.02 -7.81 -24.55
N ALA A 215 -7.24 -7.22 -23.65
CA ALA A 215 -7.68 -6.95 -22.27
C ALA A 215 -8.91 -6.02 -22.22
N LEU A 216 -8.96 -4.99 -23.06
CA LEU A 216 -10.10 -4.10 -23.19
C LEU A 216 -11.32 -4.84 -23.71
N ALA A 217 -11.19 -5.69 -24.73
CA ALA A 217 -12.28 -6.50 -25.30
C ALA A 217 -12.88 -7.47 -24.26
N ILE A 218 -12.04 -8.08 -23.41
CA ILE A 218 -12.52 -8.91 -22.30
C ILE A 218 -13.41 -8.08 -21.37
N LEU A 219 -12.95 -6.90 -20.94
CA LEU A 219 -13.74 -6.01 -20.09
C LEU A 219 -15.06 -5.61 -20.77
N GLU A 220 -15.00 -5.19 -22.04
CA GLU A 220 -16.20 -4.74 -22.78
C GLU A 220 -17.22 -5.87 -22.96
N GLY A 221 -16.79 -7.14 -22.98
CA GLY A 221 -17.68 -8.31 -23.02
C GLY A 221 -18.59 -8.46 -21.79
N TYR A 222 -18.27 -7.81 -20.68
CA TYR A 222 -19.06 -7.81 -19.43
C TYR A 222 -19.91 -6.55 -19.23
N ILE A 223 -19.94 -5.63 -20.20
CA ILE A 223 -20.88 -4.50 -20.18
C ILE A 223 -22.29 -5.04 -20.36
N GLN A 224 -23.17 -4.70 -19.43
CA GLN A 224 -24.60 -4.94 -19.62
C GLN A 224 -25.24 -3.70 -20.24
N PRO A 225 -26.20 -3.90 -21.14
CA PRO A 225 -26.97 -2.81 -21.73
C PRO A 225 -27.81 -2.06 -20.70
#